data_8843619a4d308843215be2bcba0a085f
#
_entry.id   8843619a4d308843215be2bcba0a085f
#
_cell.length_a   1.000
_cell.length_b   1.000
_cell.length_c   1.000
_cell.angle_alpha   90.00
_cell.angle_beta   90.00
_cell.angle_gamma   90.00
#
_symmetry.space_group_name_H-M   'P 1'
#
loop_
_entity.id
_entity.type
_entity.pdbx_description
1 polymer ?
#
loop_
_entity_poly.entity_id
_entity_poly.type
_entity_poly.pdbx_seq_one_letter_code
_entity_poly.pdbx_strand_id
1 'polypeptide(L)'
;MSFFEKGAVRIHYEEAGSGFPLLLIAGGGLNSVIEGITGSYAPFNAMEEYKDEYRTVAFDLRNANPGQSSGPLEIDRPWDSHTDDQLALMDHLGIGRFMVLGFCIGGPLIWNLLKRAPDRVVAAVLV
;
A
#
# COMPACT_ATOMS: atom_id res chain seq x y z
N MET A 1 -10.26 12.93 1.16
CA MET A 1 -10.16 11.53 0.70
C MET A 1 -9.56 11.52 -0.68
N SER A 2 -8.43 10.86 -0.84
CA SER A 2 -7.67 10.89 -2.10
C SER A 2 -7.84 9.59 -2.87
N PHE A 3 -7.96 9.71 -4.18
CA PHE A 3 -8.11 8.55 -5.06
C PHE A 3 -7.14 8.65 -6.23
N PHE A 4 -6.66 7.49 -6.66
CA PHE A 4 -5.90 7.30 -7.88
C PHE A 4 -6.72 6.41 -8.81
N GLU A 5 -6.84 6.80 -10.08
CA GLU A 5 -7.59 6.03 -11.07
C GLU A 5 -6.72 5.70 -12.27
N LYS A 6 -6.81 4.46 -12.73
CA LYS A 6 -6.16 3.99 -13.94
C LYS A 6 -7.05 2.95 -14.61
N GLY A 7 -7.67 3.32 -15.75
CA GLY A 7 -8.66 2.46 -16.39
C GLY A 7 -9.84 2.20 -15.45
N ALA A 8 -10.15 0.95 -15.22
CA ALA A 8 -11.25 0.53 -14.35
C ALA A 8 -10.83 0.42 -12.87
N VAL A 9 -9.56 0.69 -12.54
CA VAL A 9 -9.05 0.60 -11.17
C VAL A 9 -9.12 1.95 -10.50
N ARG A 10 -9.64 1.96 -9.27
CA ARG A 10 -9.72 3.15 -8.42
C ARG A 10 -9.18 2.78 -7.04
N ILE A 11 -8.13 3.45 -6.60
CA ILE A 11 -7.46 3.17 -5.34
C ILE A 11 -7.59 4.37 -4.41
N HIS A 12 -8.17 4.12 -3.23
CA HIS A 12 -8.23 5.08 -2.14
C HIS A 12 -6.89 5.05 -1.40
N TYR A 13 -6.28 6.23 -1.22
CA TYR A 13 -5.02 6.34 -0.48
C TYR A 13 -5.01 7.57 0.40
N GLU A 14 -4.12 7.60 1.35
CA GLU A 14 -3.85 8.75 2.21
C GLU A 14 -2.34 8.92 2.36
N GLU A 15 -1.92 10.17 2.50
CA GLU A 15 -0.53 10.52 2.74
C GLU A 15 -0.40 11.36 4.02
N ALA A 16 0.72 11.23 4.70
CA ALA A 16 1.07 12.08 5.82
C ALA A 16 2.58 12.22 5.91
N GLY A 17 3.03 13.43 6.24
CA GLY A 17 4.44 13.70 6.44
C GLY A 17 5.19 14.05 5.17
N SER A 18 6.50 14.24 5.34
CA SER A 18 7.41 14.55 4.25
C SER A 18 8.74 13.84 4.51
N GLY A 19 9.55 13.71 3.48
CA GLY A 19 10.82 13.01 3.56
C GLY A 19 10.85 11.82 2.61
N PHE A 20 11.65 10.81 2.93
CA PHE A 20 11.77 9.63 2.07
C PHE A 20 10.45 8.85 2.09
N PRO A 21 9.98 8.37 0.92
CA PRO A 21 8.68 7.70 0.84
C PRO A 21 8.66 6.34 1.56
N LEU A 22 7.59 6.11 2.31
CA LEU A 22 7.34 4.86 3.03
C LEU A 22 5.93 4.39 2.72
N LEU A 23 5.81 3.30 1.97
CA LEU A 23 4.53 2.66 1.66
C LEU A 23 4.13 1.76 2.82
N LEU A 24 2.89 1.91 3.30
CA LEU A 24 2.34 1.15 4.41
C LEU A 24 1.25 0.21 3.91
N ILE A 25 1.38 -1.08 4.20
CA ILE A 25 0.42 -2.11 3.81
C ILE A 25 -0.21 -2.67 5.08
N ALA A 26 -1.52 -2.45 5.24
CA ALA A 26 -2.26 -2.92 6.40
C ALA A 26 -2.44 -4.44 6.39
N GLY A 27 -2.61 -5.02 7.56
CA GLY A 27 -3.09 -6.40 7.70
C GLY A 27 -4.56 -6.50 7.33
N GLY A 28 -5.14 -7.69 7.48
CA GLY A 28 -6.55 -7.93 7.20
C GLY A 28 -6.81 -8.77 5.95
N GLY A 29 -5.80 -9.46 5.45
CA GLY A 29 -5.93 -10.29 4.25
C GLY A 29 -6.37 -9.46 3.06
N LEU A 30 -7.31 -9.99 2.28
CA LEU A 30 -7.83 -9.28 1.11
C LEU A 30 -8.71 -8.07 1.49
N ASN A 31 -8.98 -7.87 2.77
CA ASN A 31 -9.70 -6.72 3.29
C ASN A 31 -8.75 -5.68 3.93
N SER A 32 -7.51 -5.67 3.49
CA SER A 32 -6.50 -4.68 3.92
C SER A 32 -6.93 -3.27 3.52
N VAL A 33 -7.13 -2.43 4.52
CA VAL A 33 -7.59 -1.04 4.34
C VAL A 33 -6.80 -0.10 5.24
N ILE A 34 -6.89 1.20 4.98
CA ILE A 34 -6.13 2.22 5.71
C ILE A 34 -6.37 2.13 7.23
N GLU A 35 -7.58 1.83 7.65
CA GLU A 35 -7.91 1.68 9.07
C GLU A 35 -7.13 0.55 9.75
N GLY A 36 -6.61 -0.40 8.99
CA GLY A 36 -5.67 -1.40 9.50
C GLY A 36 -4.29 -0.84 9.83
N ILE A 37 -4.00 0.39 9.42
CA ILE A 37 -2.82 1.13 9.82
C ILE A 37 -3.16 2.11 10.95
N THR A 38 -4.24 2.86 10.81
CA THR A 38 -4.58 3.98 11.67
C THR A 38 -5.59 3.65 12.76
N GLY A 39 -6.31 2.55 12.63
CA GLY A 39 -7.37 2.16 13.56
C GLY A 39 -6.86 1.49 14.83
N SER A 40 -7.76 1.30 15.79
CA SER A 40 -7.41 0.76 17.11
C SER A 40 -6.96 -0.70 17.11
N TYR A 41 -7.30 -1.45 16.06
CA TYR A 41 -6.88 -2.86 15.93
C TYR A 41 -5.54 -3.04 15.21
N ALA A 42 -4.93 -1.97 14.72
CA ALA A 42 -3.59 -2.03 14.16
C ALA A 42 -2.57 -2.31 15.28
N PRO A 43 -1.48 -3.01 14.99
CA PRO A 43 -0.41 -3.21 15.99
C PRO A 43 0.11 -1.89 16.55
N PHE A 44 0.27 -0.90 15.69
CA PHE A 44 0.53 0.50 16.05
C PHE A 44 0.18 1.36 14.83
N ASN A 45 -0.04 2.65 15.05
CA ASN A 45 -0.33 3.57 13.96
C ASN A 45 0.97 4.00 13.29
N ALA A 46 1.37 3.27 12.25
CA ALA A 46 2.63 3.52 11.55
C ALA A 46 2.66 4.88 10.84
N MET A 47 1.52 5.37 10.41
CA MET A 47 1.42 6.68 9.76
C MET A 47 1.76 7.79 10.76
N GLU A 48 1.15 7.75 11.94
CA GLU A 48 1.41 8.71 13.00
C GLU A 48 2.85 8.62 13.52
N GLU A 49 3.36 7.39 13.66
CA GLU A 49 4.69 7.14 14.20
C GLU A 49 5.79 7.69 13.29
N TYR A 50 5.63 7.59 11.96
CA TYR A 50 6.70 7.87 11.02
C TYR A 50 6.54 9.16 10.21
N LYS A 51 5.42 9.86 10.31
CA LYS A 51 5.15 11.04 9.50
C LYS A 51 6.13 12.20 9.72
N ASP A 52 6.80 12.24 10.87
CA ASP A 52 7.75 13.33 11.15
C ASP A 52 9.08 13.14 10.40
N GLU A 53 9.37 11.93 9.94
CA GLU A 53 10.63 11.62 9.25
C GLU A 53 10.43 11.13 7.83
N TYR A 54 9.25 10.62 7.51
CA TYR A 54 8.96 9.97 6.23
C TYR A 54 7.68 10.51 5.60
N ARG A 55 7.63 10.43 4.27
CA ARG A 55 6.39 10.64 3.53
C ARG A 55 5.64 9.31 3.53
N THR A 56 4.69 9.17 4.43
CA THR A 56 3.93 7.93 4.57
C THR A 56 2.76 7.89 3.59
N VAL A 57 2.56 6.73 2.96
CA VAL A 57 1.47 6.47 2.02
C VAL A 57 0.77 5.18 2.45
N ALA A 58 -0.51 5.26 2.71
CA ALA A 58 -1.35 4.09 3.01
C ALA A 58 -2.48 4.01 2.01
N PHE A 59 -3.01 2.82 1.76
CA PHE A 59 -4.04 2.63 0.74
C PHE A 59 -4.93 1.45 1.10
N ASP A 60 -6.15 1.46 0.52
CA ASP A 60 -7.05 0.31 0.57
C ASP A 60 -6.71 -0.63 -0.60
N LEU A 61 -6.58 -1.91 -0.31
CA LEU A 61 -6.38 -2.92 -1.33
C LEU A 61 -7.58 -2.94 -2.29
N ARG A 62 -7.34 -3.23 -3.57
CA ARG A 62 -8.42 -3.33 -4.58
C ARG A 62 -9.50 -4.28 -4.08
N ASN A 63 -10.74 -3.83 -4.08
CA ASN A 63 -11.93 -4.58 -3.67
C ASN A 63 -11.96 -5.02 -2.19
N ALA A 64 -11.12 -4.46 -1.34
CA ALA A 64 -11.19 -4.71 0.10
C ALA A 64 -12.56 -4.29 0.65
N ASN A 65 -13.09 -5.03 1.62
CA ASN A 65 -14.41 -4.78 2.20
C ASN A 65 -14.34 -4.84 3.74
N PRO A 66 -14.71 -3.76 4.46
CA PRO A 66 -15.07 -2.46 3.92
C PRO A 66 -13.86 -1.70 3.39
N GLY A 67 -14.02 -0.96 2.30
CA GLY A 67 -12.95 -0.18 1.71
C GLY A 67 -13.47 0.67 0.57
N GLN A 68 -12.61 1.54 0.05
CA GLN A 68 -12.97 2.50 -0.97
C GLN A 68 -12.28 2.24 -2.32
N SER A 69 -11.48 1.18 -2.41
CA SER A 69 -10.80 0.81 -3.66
C SER A 69 -11.60 -0.22 -4.42
N SER A 70 -11.60 -0.10 -5.75
CA SER A 70 -12.34 -1.00 -6.62
C SER A 70 -11.61 -1.25 -7.92
N GLY A 71 -11.93 -2.35 -8.58
CA GLY A 71 -11.37 -2.69 -9.88
C GLY A 71 -11.74 -4.11 -10.30
N PRO A 72 -11.30 -4.53 -11.49
CA PRO A 72 -11.55 -5.87 -11.96
C PRO A 72 -10.96 -6.92 -11.02
N LEU A 73 -11.67 -8.03 -10.85
CA LEU A 73 -11.17 -9.18 -10.12
C LEU A 73 -10.33 -10.02 -11.09
N GLU A 74 -9.03 -10.10 -10.83
CA GLU A 74 -8.08 -10.80 -11.71
C GLU A 74 -7.69 -12.15 -11.08
N ILE A 75 -8.51 -13.16 -11.28
CA ILE A 75 -8.33 -14.47 -10.67
C ILE A 75 -7.10 -15.23 -11.20
N ASP A 76 -6.62 -14.88 -12.38
CA ASP A 76 -5.44 -15.49 -13.00
C ASP A 76 -4.12 -14.92 -12.49
N ARG A 77 -4.17 -13.69 -11.93
CA ARG A 77 -2.97 -12.99 -11.48
C ARG A 77 -3.27 -12.11 -10.26
N PRO A 78 -3.76 -12.72 -9.18
CA PRO A 78 -4.23 -11.93 -8.03
C PRO A 78 -3.12 -11.13 -7.34
N TRP A 79 -1.96 -11.74 -7.12
CA TRP A 79 -0.83 -11.04 -6.52
C TRP A 79 -0.30 -9.91 -7.40
N ASP A 80 -0.20 -10.18 -8.69
CA ASP A 80 0.28 -9.18 -9.65
C ASP A 80 -0.69 -8.02 -9.82
N SER A 81 -2.00 -8.26 -9.73
CA SER A 81 -2.97 -7.17 -9.78
C SER A 81 -2.76 -6.17 -8.64
N HIS A 82 -2.50 -6.67 -7.43
CA HIS A 82 -2.22 -5.80 -6.29
C HIS A 82 -0.88 -5.08 -6.41
N THR A 83 0.14 -5.76 -6.92
CA THR A 83 1.44 -5.14 -7.17
C THR A 83 1.34 -4.06 -8.26
N ASP A 84 0.56 -4.32 -9.32
CA ASP A 84 0.27 -3.30 -10.34
C ASP A 84 -0.30 -2.04 -9.71
N ASP A 85 -1.26 -2.19 -8.80
CA ASP A 85 -1.90 -1.05 -8.14
C ASP A 85 -0.91 -0.29 -7.27
N GLN A 86 -0.06 -0.99 -6.53
CA GLN A 86 0.93 -0.37 -5.66
C GLN A 86 1.96 0.42 -6.46
N LEU A 87 2.48 -0.17 -7.51
CA LEU A 87 3.45 0.52 -8.38
C LEU A 87 2.82 1.70 -9.10
N ALA A 88 1.59 1.53 -9.60
CA ALA A 88 0.87 2.61 -10.27
C ALA A 88 0.55 3.77 -9.31
N LEU A 89 0.20 3.47 -8.06
CA LEU A 89 -0.01 4.50 -7.04
C LEU A 89 1.28 5.29 -6.80
N MET A 90 2.41 4.61 -6.64
CA MET A 90 3.68 5.29 -6.41
C MET A 90 4.09 6.12 -7.64
N ASP A 91 3.84 5.62 -8.85
CA ASP A 91 4.05 6.39 -10.09
C ASP A 91 3.18 7.64 -10.13
N HIS A 92 1.91 7.52 -9.75
CA HIS A 92 0.96 8.63 -9.69
C HIS A 92 1.46 9.73 -8.72
N LEU A 93 2.07 9.33 -7.62
CA LEU A 93 2.61 10.25 -6.61
C LEU A 93 4.01 10.78 -6.95
N GLY A 94 4.57 10.38 -8.09
CA GLY A 94 5.90 10.81 -8.51
C GLY A 94 7.01 10.17 -7.71
N ILE A 95 6.76 9.00 -7.11
CA ILE A 95 7.71 8.31 -6.25
C ILE A 95 8.41 7.21 -7.04
N GLY A 96 9.74 7.36 -7.24
CA GLY A 96 10.54 6.35 -7.93
C GLY A 96 10.98 5.23 -7.00
N ARG A 97 11.68 5.58 -5.92
CA ARG A 97 12.21 4.62 -4.94
C ARG A 97 11.55 4.85 -3.59
N PHE A 98 11.31 3.78 -2.85
CA PHE A 98 10.59 3.86 -1.58
C PHE A 98 10.96 2.70 -0.66
N MET A 99 10.67 2.89 0.62
CA MET A 99 10.66 1.82 1.61
C MET A 99 9.23 1.30 1.75
N VAL A 100 9.08 0.07 2.24
CA VAL A 100 7.76 -0.51 2.49
C VAL A 100 7.73 -1.21 3.84
N LEU A 101 6.62 -1.03 4.56
CA LEU A 101 6.35 -1.72 5.81
C LEU A 101 4.98 -2.37 5.68
N GLY A 102 4.89 -3.66 5.99
CA GLY A 102 3.65 -4.39 5.87
C GLY A 102 3.36 -5.26 7.07
N PHE A 103 2.08 -5.32 7.44
CA PHE A 103 1.57 -6.19 8.50
C PHE A 103 0.89 -7.40 7.87
N CYS A 104 1.14 -8.61 8.40
CA CYS A 104 0.43 -9.83 8.03
C CYS A 104 0.46 -10.09 6.51
N ILE A 105 -0.67 -9.89 5.80
CA ILE A 105 -0.76 -10.04 4.33
C ILE A 105 0.23 -9.16 3.59
N GLY A 106 0.73 -8.10 4.24
CA GLY A 106 1.77 -7.25 3.68
C GLY A 106 3.04 -8.02 3.36
N GLY A 107 3.33 -9.10 4.09
CA GLY A 107 4.49 -9.94 3.80
C GLY A 107 4.50 -10.48 2.37
N PRO A 108 3.53 -11.30 1.98
CA PRO A 108 3.43 -11.78 0.59
C PRO A 108 3.34 -10.67 -0.45
N LEU A 109 2.63 -9.57 -0.14
CA LEU A 109 2.55 -8.44 -1.06
C LEU A 109 3.91 -7.77 -1.26
N ILE A 110 4.69 -7.62 -0.20
CA ILE A 110 6.06 -7.10 -0.28
C ILE A 110 6.96 -8.03 -1.09
N TRP A 111 6.86 -9.35 -0.88
CA TRP A 111 7.63 -10.31 -1.67
C TRP A 111 7.37 -10.14 -3.16
N ASN A 112 6.13 -9.93 -3.55
CA ASN A 112 5.80 -9.72 -4.96
C ASN A 112 6.31 -8.39 -5.49
N LEU A 113 6.29 -7.34 -4.66
CA LEU A 113 6.92 -6.05 -5.00
C LEU A 113 8.42 -6.23 -5.24
N LEU A 114 9.12 -6.93 -4.36
CA LEU A 114 10.55 -7.18 -4.49
C LEU A 114 10.88 -8.00 -5.73
N LYS A 115 10.03 -8.96 -6.06
CA LYS A 115 10.18 -9.77 -7.26
C LYS A 115 10.04 -8.93 -8.53
N ARG A 116 9.08 -8.03 -8.57
CA ARG A 116 8.73 -7.28 -9.77
C ARG A 116 9.46 -5.96 -9.93
N ALA A 117 9.82 -5.32 -8.83
CA ALA A 117 10.43 -3.99 -8.86
C ALA A 117 11.57 -3.87 -7.84
N PRO A 118 12.59 -4.75 -7.91
CA PRO A 118 13.67 -4.75 -6.93
C PRO A 118 14.46 -3.43 -6.90
N ASP A 119 14.51 -2.70 -8.01
CA ASP A 119 15.25 -1.45 -8.09
C ASP A 119 14.51 -0.27 -7.45
N ARG A 120 13.22 -0.45 -7.13
CA ARG A 120 12.40 0.60 -6.54
C ARG A 120 12.28 0.48 -5.03
N VAL A 121 12.41 -0.70 -4.47
CA VAL A 121 12.27 -0.94 -3.03
C VAL A 121 13.66 -0.96 -2.38
N VAL A 122 13.96 0.07 -1.59
CA VAL A 122 15.29 0.22 -0.97
C VAL A 122 15.38 -0.48 0.39
N ALA A 123 14.26 -0.69 1.06
CA ALA A 123 14.19 -1.42 2.32
C ALA A 123 12.76 -1.90 2.55
N ALA A 124 12.63 -3.03 3.26
CA ALA A 124 11.33 -3.61 3.57
C ALA A 124 11.30 -4.11 5.01
N VAL A 125 10.18 -3.87 5.70
CA VAL A 125 9.93 -4.37 7.04
C VAL A 125 8.65 -5.21 7.01
N LEU A 126 8.77 -6.46 7.41
CA LEU A 126 7.66 -7.40 7.48
C LEU A 126 7.35 -7.69 8.95
N VAL A 127 6.13 -7.38 9.34
CA VAL A 127 5.70 -7.52 10.73
C VAL A 127 4.69 -8.66 10.90
#